data_1a8a283a689f5976407575bdc80f98da
#
_entry.id   1a8a283a689f5976407575bdc80f98da
#
_cell.length_a   1.000
_cell.length_b   1.000
_cell.length_c   1.000
_cell.angle_alpha   90.00
_cell.angle_beta   90.00
_cell.angle_gamma   90.00
#
_symmetry.space_group_name_H-M   'P 1'
#
loop_
_entity.id
_entity.type
_entity.pdbx_description
1 polymer ?
#
loop_
_entity_poly.entity_id
_entity_poly.type
_entity_poly.pdbx_seq_one_letter_code
_entity_poly.pdbx_strand_id
1 'polypeptide(L)'
;EISESEVLIPVLNKEVVLLDDLGSHKVTDWRRDMLTYIINKRYNEKKITIITSNFIPSDKAGKRSNSEEDTLEERIGERLVSRLYEMCRVIEIKGKDYRRQIRQAAHRSTLR
;
A
#
# COMPACT_ATOMS: atom_id res chain seq x y z
N GLU A 1 -26.34 0.07 -7.25
CA GLU A 1 -25.39 0.15 -6.15
C GLU A 1 -24.80 -1.22 -5.83
N ILE A 2 -23.48 -1.26 -5.76
CA ILE A 2 -22.77 -2.45 -5.33
C ILE A 2 -22.75 -2.45 -3.80
N SER A 3 -23.25 -3.52 -3.18
CA SER A 3 -23.23 -3.63 -1.72
C SER A 3 -21.82 -3.91 -1.21
N GLU A 4 -21.56 -3.56 0.05
CA GLU A 4 -20.29 -3.88 0.72
C GLU A 4 -19.93 -5.36 0.64
N SER A 5 -20.91 -6.24 0.85
CA SER A 5 -20.69 -7.69 0.80
C SER A 5 -20.31 -8.18 -0.59
N GLU A 6 -20.81 -7.56 -1.65
CA GLU A 6 -20.45 -7.91 -3.03
C GLU A 6 -18.97 -7.65 -3.33
N VAL A 7 -18.40 -6.62 -2.72
CA VAL A 7 -16.97 -6.30 -2.85
C VAL A 7 -16.14 -7.09 -1.85
N LEU A 8 -16.59 -7.18 -0.60
CA LEU A 8 -15.83 -7.77 0.50
C LEU A 8 -15.66 -9.28 0.35
N ILE A 9 -16.72 -10.00 -0.05
CA ILE A 9 -16.66 -11.45 -0.16
C ILE A 9 -15.57 -11.93 -1.12
N PRO A 10 -15.45 -11.41 -2.35
CA PRO A 10 -14.34 -11.79 -3.23
C PRO A 10 -12.97 -11.47 -2.64
N VAL A 11 -12.82 -10.30 -2.00
CA VAL A 11 -11.55 -9.90 -1.38
C VAL A 11 -11.14 -10.88 -0.28
N LEU A 12 -12.09 -11.38 0.50
CA LEU A 12 -11.80 -12.35 1.54
C LEU A 12 -11.49 -13.75 1.00
N ASN A 13 -12.12 -14.15 -0.11
CA ASN A 13 -12.11 -15.52 -0.57
C ASN A 13 -11.12 -15.85 -1.71
N LYS A 14 -10.69 -14.87 -2.48
CA LYS A 14 -9.72 -15.12 -3.56
C LYS A 14 -8.36 -15.52 -3.00
N GLU A 15 -7.70 -16.46 -3.65
CA GLU A 15 -6.39 -16.94 -3.20
C GLU A 15 -5.32 -15.84 -3.21
N VAL A 16 -5.33 -14.99 -4.24
CA VAL A 16 -4.38 -13.89 -4.38
C VAL A 16 -5.14 -12.58 -4.50
N VAL A 17 -4.81 -11.62 -3.65
CA VAL A 17 -5.39 -10.27 -3.68
C VAL A 17 -4.26 -9.25 -3.66
N LEU A 18 -4.36 -8.26 -4.50
CA LEU A 18 -3.47 -7.11 -4.53
C LEU A 18 -4.19 -5.90 -3.93
N LEU A 19 -3.65 -5.38 -2.84
CA LEU A 19 -4.06 -4.09 -2.26
C LEU A 19 -3.06 -3.04 -2.72
N ASP A 20 -3.41 -2.36 -3.79
CA ASP A 20 -2.51 -1.42 -4.45
C ASP A 20 -2.61 -0.03 -3.84
N ASP A 21 -1.46 0.62 -3.70
CA ASP A 21 -1.37 2.02 -3.29
C ASP A 21 -1.95 2.31 -1.90
N LEU A 22 -1.60 1.45 -0.94
CA LEU A 22 -2.06 1.60 0.45
C LEU A 22 -1.56 2.93 1.04
N GLY A 23 -2.47 3.69 1.63
CA GLY A 23 -2.16 4.96 2.26
C GLY A 23 -2.29 6.18 1.33
N SER A 24 -2.62 6.00 0.05
CA SER A 24 -2.84 7.11 -0.89
C SER A 24 -3.91 8.09 -0.39
N HIS A 25 -4.90 7.58 0.34
CA HIS A 25 -5.86 8.37 1.08
C HIS A 25 -5.73 8.06 2.56
N LYS A 26 -5.84 9.07 3.42
CA LYS A 26 -5.90 8.83 4.87
C LYS A 26 -7.11 7.98 5.19
N VAL A 27 -6.88 6.89 5.91
CA VAL A 27 -7.97 5.98 6.26
C VAL A 27 -8.74 6.51 7.46
N THR A 28 -10.06 6.40 7.40
CA THR A 28 -10.93 6.59 8.55
C THR A 28 -10.78 5.41 9.51
N ASP A 29 -11.23 5.55 10.75
CA ASP A 29 -11.19 4.46 11.72
C ASP A 29 -11.93 3.23 11.22
N TRP A 30 -13.07 3.43 10.58
CA TRP A 30 -13.86 2.35 10.00
C TRP A 30 -13.10 1.61 8.90
N ARG A 31 -12.45 2.33 8.00
CA ARG A 31 -11.65 1.74 6.92
C ARG A 31 -10.43 1.00 7.46
N ARG A 32 -9.83 1.53 8.51
CA ARG A 32 -8.69 0.88 9.17
C ARG A 32 -9.10 -0.45 9.79
N ASP A 33 -10.24 -0.47 10.47
CA ASP A 33 -10.78 -1.69 11.05
C ASP A 33 -11.11 -2.72 9.98
N MET A 34 -11.68 -2.28 8.87
CA MET A 34 -12.00 -3.13 7.73
C MET A 34 -10.73 -3.74 7.11
N LEU A 35 -9.70 -2.93 6.87
CA LEU A 35 -8.42 -3.41 6.35
C LEU A 35 -7.76 -4.41 7.31
N THR A 36 -7.79 -4.13 8.58
CA THR A 36 -7.25 -5.03 9.61
C THR A 36 -7.98 -6.37 9.60
N TYR A 37 -9.30 -6.34 9.49
CA TYR A 37 -10.11 -7.56 9.40
C TYR A 37 -9.75 -8.37 8.14
N ILE A 38 -9.68 -7.73 7.00
CA ILE A 38 -9.33 -8.39 5.73
C ILE A 38 -7.95 -9.06 5.81
N ILE A 39 -6.97 -8.32 6.27
CA ILE A 39 -5.60 -8.78 6.35
C ILE A 39 -5.47 -9.95 7.33
N ASN A 40 -6.06 -9.84 8.52
CA ASN A 40 -6.02 -10.89 9.52
C ASN A 40 -6.70 -12.18 9.03
N LYS A 41 -7.88 -12.04 8.45
CA LYS A 41 -8.64 -13.21 7.96
C LYS A 41 -7.89 -13.92 6.84
N ARG A 42 -7.37 -13.17 5.89
CA ARG A 42 -6.61 -13.74 4.77
C ARG A 42 -5.32 -14.43 5.25
N TYR A 43 -4.64 -13.81 6.20
CA TYR A 43 -3.44 -14.40 6.79
C TYR A 43 -3.76 -15.71 7.51
N ASN A 44 -4.79 -15.72 8.34
CA ASN A 44 -5.19 -16.92 9.08
C ASN A 44 -5.60 -18.06 8.16
N GLU A 45 -6.17 -17.75 7.00
CA GLU A 45 -6.56 -18.74 6.00
C GLU A 45 -5.44 -19.06 5.01
N LYS A 46 -4.23 -18.54 5.24
CA LYS A 46 -3.03 -18.78 4.43
C LYS A 46 -3.19 -18.34 2.97
N LYS A 47 -3.93 -17.27 2.76
CA LYS A 47 -4.11 -16.69 1.43
C LYS A 47 -3.02 -15.66 1.15
N ILE A 48 -2.69 -15.50 -0.12
CA ILE A 48 -1.63 -14.59 -0.55
C ILE A 48 -2.20 -13.18 -0.70
N THR A 49 -1.61 -12.23 0.02
CA THR A 49 -1.96 -10.81 -0.09
C THR A 49 -0.72 -10.02 -0.45
N ILE A 50 -0.78 -9.30 -1.55
CA ILE A 50 0.29 -8.42 -2.00
C ILE A 50 -0.16 -6.99 -1.74
N ILE A 51 0.69 -6.21 -1.10
CA ILE A 51 0.36 -4.84 -0.71
C ILE A 51 1.44 -3.92 -1.27
N THR A 52 1.03 -2.86 -1.93
CA THR A 52 1.95 -1.82 -2.39
C THR A 52 1.66 -0.51 -1.68
N SER A 53 2.69 0.30 -1.48
CA SER A 53 2.55 1.63 -0.90
C SER A 53 3.70 2.53 -1.34
N ASN A 54 3.41 3.80 -1.48
CA ASN A 54 4.41 4.84 -1.73
C ASN A 54 4.93 5.46 -0.44
N PHE A 55 4.37 5.08 0.72
CA PHE A 55 4.74 5.64 2.00
C PHE A 55 5.75 4.75 2.72
N ILE A 56 6.73 5.38 3.33
CA ILE A 56 7.82 4.69 4.03
C ILE A 56 7.46 4.58 5.51
N PRO A 57 7.68 3.40 6.13
CA PRO A 57 7.51 3.26 7.58
C PRO A 57 8.42 4.18 8.37
N SER A 58 8.00 4.56 9.57
CA SER A 58 8.69 5.57 10.39
C SER A 58 10.11 5.18 10.77
N ASP A 59 10.39 3.91 10.96
CA ASP A 59 11.73 3.42 11.28
C ASP A 59 12.74 3.71 10.16
N LYS A 60 12.29 3.72 8.91
CA LYS A 60 13.12 4.05 7.75
C LYS A 60 13.07 5.54 7.43
N ALA A 61 11.96 6.22 7.73
CA ALA A 61 11.80 7.65 7.51
C ALA A 61 12.69 8.49 8.42
N GLY A 62 13.04 7.99 9.60
CA GLY A 62 13.96 8.65 10.53
C GLY A 62 15.36 8.92 9.94
N LYS A 63 15.73 8.21 8.89
CA LYS A 63 16.96 8.45 8.14
C LYS A 63 16.84 9.57 7.10
N ARG A 64 15.62 10.04 6.83
CA ARG A 64 15.30 11.11 5.89
C ARG A 64 14.75 12.31 6.67
N SER A 65 15.55 12.87 7.53
CA SER A 65 15.17 13.89 8.52
C SER A 65 14.53 15.16 7.94
N ASN A 66 14.52 15.34 6.63
CA ASN A 66 13.97 16.49 5.94
C ASN A 66 12.76 16.18 5.04
N SER A 67 12.19 14.97 5.17
CA SER A 67 11.03 14.60 4.39
C SER A 67 9.76 15.23 4.96
N GLU A 68 9.08 16.07 4.19
CA GLU A 68 7.77 16.61 4.51
C GLU A 68 6.66 15.58 4.27
N GLU A 69 7.02 14.42 3.74
CA GLU A 69 6.06 13.37 3.44
C GLU A 69 5.62 12.63 4.70
N ASP A 70 4.34 12.29 4.76
CA ASP A 70 3.78 11.46 5.81
C ASP A 70 4.47 10.09 5.84
N THR A 71 4.60 9.52 7.03
CA THR A 71 5.00 8.12 7.17
C THR A 71 3.79 7.21 6.92
N LEU A 72 4.06 5.93 6.70
CA LEU A 72 2.98 4.96 6.54
C LEU A 72 2.10 4.90 7.79
N GLU A 73 2.68 5.00 8.99
CA GLU A 73 1.95 5.05 10.26
C GLU A 73 1.00 6.24 10.34
N GLU A 74 1.39 7.38 9.83
CA GLU A 74 0.53 8.56 9.80
C GLU A 74 -0.64 8.40 8.83
N ARG A 75 -0.46 7.60 7.79
CA ARG A 75 -1.50 7.36 6.77
C ARG A 75 -2.50 6.29 7.18
N ILE A 76 -2.06 5.18 7.75
CA ILE A 76 -2.91 4.02 8.04
C ILE A 76 -2.91 3.60 9.51
N GLY A 77 -2.11 4.24 10.36
CA GLY A 77 -2.04 3.97 11.80
C GLY A 77 -0.96 2.98 12.18
N GLU A 78 -0.44 3.14 13.39
CA GLU A 78 0.66 2.32 13.91
C GLU A 78 0.31 0.85 14.05
N ARG A 79 -0.91 0.54 14.50
CA ARG A 79 -1.35 -0.84 14.70
C ARG A 79 -1.36 -1.63 13.42
N LEU A 80 -1.89 -1.03 12.35
CA LEU A 80 -1.95 -1.72 11.06
C LEU A 80 -0.57 -1.91 10.47
N VAL A 81 0.30 -0.92 10.56
CA VAL A 81 1.70 -1.03 10.10
C VAL A 81 2.42 -2.14 10.86
N SER A 82 2.30 -2.17 12.19
CA SER A 82 2.91 -3.20 13.03
C SER A 82 2.43 -4.60 12.60
N ARG A 83 1.14 -4.73 12.35
CA ARG A 83 0.54 -5.99 11.91
C ARG A 83 1.07 -6.44 10.55
N LEU A 84 1.21 -5.49 9.62
CA LEU A 84 1.78 -5.79 8.30
C LEU A 84 3.22 -6.28 8.40
N TYR A 85 4.02 -5.70 9.28
CA TYR A 85 5.39 -6.18 9.51
C TYR A 85 5.44 -7.61 10.06
N GLU A 86 4.49 -7.98 10.89
CA GLU A 86 4.40 -9.36 11.40
C GLU A 86 4.04 -10.36 10.30
N MET A 87 3.16 -9.95 9.40
CA MET A 87 2.53 -10.85 8.42
C MET A 87 3.20 -10.87 7.07
N CYS A 88 3.86 -9.77 6.70
CA CYS A 88 4.34 -9.56 5.35
C CYS A 88 5.86 -9.47 5.31
N ARG A 89 6.42 -9.97 4.21
CA ARG A 89 7.80 -9.69 3.87
C ARG A 89 7.84 -8.33 3.19
N VAL A 90 8.63 -7.41 3.72
CA VAL A 90 8.75 -6.05 3.19
C VAL A 90 9.89 -5.99 2.18
N ILE A 91 9.57 -5.47 1.00
CA ILE A 91 10.55 -5.25 -0.06
C ILE A 91 10.49 -3.78 -0.44
N GLU A 92 11.64 -3.12 -0.37
CA GLU A 92 11.75 -1.73 -0.81
C GLU A 92 12.27 -1.70 -2.25
N ILE A 93 11.51 -1.05 -3.13
CA ILE A 93 11.89 -0.89 -4.52
C ILE A 93 12.35 0.54 -4.71
N LYS A 94 13.61 0.70 -5.08
CA LYS A 94 14.23 1.99 -5.34
C LYS A 94 14.49 2.13 -6.83
N GLY A 95 14.39 3.34 -7.33
CA GLY A 95 14.67 3.62 -8.74
C GLY A 95 14.17 4.98 -9.16
N LYS A 96 14.45 5.32 -10.38
CA LYS A 96 13.94 6.54 -10.98
C LYS A 96 12.51 6.33 -11.46
N ASP A 97 11.76 7.43 -11.55
CA ASP A 97 10.41 7.39 -12.08
C ASP A 97 10.43 7.06 -13.57
N TYR A 98 10.13 5.79 -13.88
CA TYR A 98 10.16 5.27 -15.23
C TYR A 98 9.15 5.97 -16.15
N ARG A 99 7.96 6.26 -15.65
CA ARG A 99 6.94 6.98 -16.44
C ARG A 99 7.43 8.35 -16.86
N ARG A 100 8.10 9.03 -15.96
CA ARG A 100 8.66 10.36 -16.20
C ARG A 100 9.78 10.31 -17.23
N GLN A 101 10.64 9.30 -17.14
CA GLN A 101 11.74 9.10 -18.10
C GLN A 101 11.24 8.78 -19.51
N ILE A 102 10.26 7.91 -19.66
CA ILE A 102 9.65 7.59 -20.94
C ILE A 102 9.01 8.83 -21.56
N ARG A 103 8.28 9.60 -20.76
CA ARG A 103 7.63 10.82 -21.24
C ARG A 103 8.64 11.85 -21.72
N GLN A 104 9.74 12.02 -21.00
CA GLN A 104 10.82 12.93 -21.41
C GLN A 104 11.51 12.45 -22.70
N ALA A 105 11.79 11.16 -22.82
CA ALA A 105 12.38 10.58 -24.01
C ALA A 105 11.46 10.74 -25.23
N ALA A 106 10.17 10.48 -25.08
CA ALA A 106 9.18 10.67 -26.15
C ALA A 106 9.10 12.14 -26.56
N HIS A 107 9.13 13.07 -25.62
CA HIS A 107 9.11 14.50 -25.91
C HIS A 107 10.37 14.96 -26.67
N ARG A 108 11.53 14.46 -26.27
CA ARG A 108 12.79 14.75 -26.99
C ARG A 108 12.76 14.21 -28.40
N SER A 109 12.19 13.05 -28.65
CA SER A 109 12.04 12.47 -29.97
C SER A 109 11.14 13.28 -30.89
N THR A 110 10.08 13.88 -30.35
CA THR A 110 9.14 14.70 -31.13
C THR A 110 9.68 16.08 -31.46
N LEU A 111 10.68 16.56 -30.74
CA LEU A 111 11.30 17.87 -30.97
C LEU A 111 12.43 17.84 -32.03
N ARG A 112 12.74 16.69 -32.53
CA ARG A 112 13.69 16.53 -33.60
C ARG A 112 12.96 16.59 -34.97
#